data_dfc0805b0d77c56c0b1510dbc0e3d0e1
#
_entry.id   dfc0805b0d77c56c0b1510dbc0e3d0e1
#
_cell.length_a   1.000
_cell.length_b   1.000
_cell.length_c   1.000
_cell.angle_alpha   90.00
_cell.angle_beta   90.00
_cell.angle_gamma   90.00
#
_symmetry.space_group_name_H-M   'P 1'
#
loop_
_entity.id
_entity.type
_entity.pdbx_description
1 polymer ?
#
loop_
_entity_poly.entity_id
_entity_poly.type
_entity_poly.pdbx_seq_one_letter_code
_entity_poly.pdbx_strand_id
1 'polypeptide(L)'
;MGDVRYRDVNGDGVVDTYDKVALGYTNIPEITYGFGLTAQWRSWDINAFFQGIAHCTFYIGGTAMRPFSTGNINQSAINADIYDHVWKTTNTPEQNLAAYYPRLSEAGGEGSTNNNQTSTLTMRDGRFLRLKNFEIGYTIPKSILEKTFIKSTRIYVSGSNLLTFSKFKLWDPETGSSDGGIYPPLRVFTIGLNAKF
;
A
#
# COMPACT_ATOMS: atom_id res chain seq x y z
N MET A 1 -6.31 22.65 -21.77
CA MET A 1 -7.31 21.74 -21.17
C MET A 1 -6.61 20.48 -20.64
N GLY A 2 -7.21 19.80 -19.64
CA GLY A 2 -6.64 18.58 -19.07
C GLY A 2 -5.68 18.79 -17.91
N ASP A 3 -5.48 20.00 -17.45
CA ASP A 3 -4.67 20.32 -16.28
C ASP A 3 -5.50 20.27 -15.00
N VAL A 4 -4.82 20.08 -13.87
CA VAL A 4 -5.44 20.10 -12.53
C VAL A 4 -5.96 21.52 -12.25
N ARG A 5 -7.20 21.60 -11.82
CA ARG A 5 -7.81 22.84 -11.34
C ARG A 5 -7.79 22.86 -9.81
N TYR A 6 -7.10 23.84 -9.25
CA TYR A 6 -7.08 24.07 -7.81
C TYR A 6 -8.22 24.99 -7.39
N ARG A 7 -8.61 24.89 -6.12
CA ARG A 7 -9.65 25.71 -5.54
C ARG A 7 -9.02 26.95 -4.91
N ASP A 8 -9.57 28.11 -5.24
CA ASP A 8 -9.40 29.34 -4.47
C ASP A 8 -10.14 29.15 -3.11
N VAL A 9 -9.40 29.04 -2.03
CA VAL A 9 -9.91 28.73 -0.68
C VAL A 9 -10.21 29.99 0.08
N ASN A 10 -9.42 31.05 -0.11
CA ASN A 10 -9.56 32.32 0.59
C ASN A 10 -10.56 33.27 -0.12
N GLY A 11 -10.90 33.01 -1.40
CA GLY A 11 -11.91 33.73 -2.19
C GLY A 11 -11.40 35.06 -2.74
N ASP A 12 -10.09 35.25 -2.90
CA ASP A 12 -9.53 36.50 -3.42
C ASP A 12 -9.46 36.55 -4.97
N GLY A 13 -9.83 35.47 -5.64
CA GLY A 13 -9.85 35.33 -7.09
C GLY A 13 -8.53 34.91 -7.71
N VAL A 14 -7.48 34.64 -6.89
CA VAL A 14 -6.16 34.20 -7.32
C VAL A 14 -5.83 32.88 -6.61
N VAL A 15 -5.41 31.86 -7.39
CA VAL A 15 -4.98 30.57 -6.80
C VAL A 15 -3.47 30.63 -6.57
N ASP A 16 -3.05 30.69 -5.30
CA ASP A 16 -1.65 30.81 -4.92
C ASP A 16 -1.29 30.04 -3.64
N THR A 17 -0.22 30.44 -2.97
CA THR A 17 0.27 29.79 -1.75
C THR A 17 -0.64 29.97 -0.55
N TYR A 18 -1.48 31.00 -0.54
CA TYR A 18 -2.45 31.28 0.54
C TYR A 18 -3.66 30.35 0.49
N ASP A 19 -3.85 29.62 -0.63
CA ASP A 19 -4.87 28.59 -0.77
C ASP A 19 -4.43 27.21 -0.28
N LYS A 20 -3.21 27.10 0.25
CA LYS A 20 -2.71 25.84 0.79
C LYS A 20 -3.27 25.61 2.20
N VAL A 21 -4.06 24.56 2.34
CA VAL A 21 -4.67 24.16 3.60
C VAL A 21 -4.20 22.76 4.02
N ALA A 22 -4.15 22.52 5.32
CA ALA A 22 -3.84 21.20 5.84
C ALA A 22 -5.00 20.23 5.55
N LEU A 23 -4.69 19.10 4.90
CA LEU A 23 -5.65 18.06 4.57
C LEU A 23 -5.14 16.68 4.99
N GLY A 24 -6.07 15.86 5.49
CA GLY A 24 -5.73 14.50 5.93
C GLY A 24 -4.95 14.45 7.24
N TYR A 25 -4.17 13.41 7.40
CA TYR A 25 -3.31 13.15 8.55
C TYR A 25 -1.84 13.30 8.16
N THR A 26 -0.95 13.20 9.12
CA THR A 26 0.49 13.16 8.87
C THR A 26 0.90 11.84 8.18
N ASN A 27 2.08 11.82 7.57
CA ASN A 27 2.65 10.58 7.01
C ASN A 27 3.16 9.63 8.12
N ILE A 28 3.34 10.14 9.34
CA ILE A 28 3.61 9.30 10.51
C ILE A 28 2.26 8.88 11.09
N PRO A 29 1.98 7.58 11.23
CA PRO A 29 0.72 7.11 11.78
C PRO A 29 0.48 7.62 13.19
N GLU A 30 -0.68 8.21 13.43
CA GLU A 30 -1.09 8.62 14.77
C GLU A 30 -1.55 7.43 15.62
N ILE A 31 -2.04 6.37 14.94
CA ILE A 31 -2.53 5.17 15.60
C ILE A 31 -1.82 3.95 15.00
N THR A 32 -1.13 3.21 15.86
CA THR A 32 -0.62 1.87 15.55
C THR A 32 -1.31 0.87 16.47
N TYR A 33 -1.82 -0.22 15.91
CA TYR A 33 -2.53 -1.22 16.70
C TYR A 33 -2.14 -2.64 16.27
N GLY A 34 -2.28 -3.58 17.21
CA GLY A 34 -2.08 -4.99 16.96
C GLY A 34 -2.93 -5.83 17.89
N PHE A 35 -3.38 -6.97 17.39
CA PHE A 35 -4.11 -7.96 18.19
C PHE A 35 -3.81 -9.36 17.70
N GLY A 36 -3.86 -10.32 18.63
CA GLY A 36 -3.62 -11.71 18.34
C GLY A 36 -4.81 -12.59 18.74
N LEU A 37 -4.99 -13.67 18.00
CA LEU A 37 -5.97 -14.71 18.28
C LEU A 37 -5.22 -16.02 18.40
N THR A 38 -5.41 -16.73 19.52
CA THR A 38 -4.87 -18.06 19.72
C THR A 38 -6.01 -19.00 20.07
N ALA A 39 -6.08 -20.14 19.40
CA ALA A 39 -7.05 -21.17 19.66
C ALA A 39 -6.35 -22.53 19.76
N GLN A 40 -6.80 -23.36 20.72
CA GLN A 40 -6.35 -24.73 20.88
C GLN A 40 -7.55 -25.65 20.95
N TRP A 41 -7.51 -26.72 20.16
CA TRP A 41 -8.53 -27.74 20.16
C TRP A 41 -7.91 -29.12 19.99
N ARG A 42 -7.96 -29.92 21.04
CA ARG A 42 -7.29 -31.23 21.10
C ARG A 42 -5.79 -31.09 20.80
N SER A 43 -5.35 -31.70 19.70
CA SER A 43 -3.96 -31.67 19.23
C SER A 43 -3.63 -30.52 18.28
N TRP A 44 -4.60 -29.72 17.89
CA TRP A 44 -4.43 -28.58 17.01
C TRP A 44 -4.27 -27.29 17.78
N ASP A 45 -3.38 -26.45 17.30
CA ASP A 45 -3.24 -25.07 17.74
C ASP A 45 -3.17 -24.12 16.54
N ILE A 46 -3.81 -22.97 16.69
CA ILE A 46 -3.81 -21.91 15.69
C ILE A 46 -3.40 -20.62 16.38
N ASN A 47 -2.55 -19.86 15.72
CA ASN A 47 -2.13 -18.53 16.15
C ASN A 47 -2.21 -17.57 14.96
N ALA A 48 -2.86 -16.43 15.15
CA ALA A 48 -2.94 -15.38 14.16
C ALA A 48 -2.63 -14.03 14.80
N PHE A 49 -1.72 -13.26 14.24
CA PHE A 49 -1.37 -11.93 14.69
C PHE A 49 -1.63 -10.91 13.59
N PHE A 50 -2.41 -9.91 13.93
CA PHE A 50 -2.75 -8.78 13.06
C PHE A 50 -2.05 -7.52 13.55
N GLN A 51 -1.60 -6.72 12.61
CA GLN A 51 -1.03 -5.40 12.84
C GLN A 51 -1.58 -4.42 11.83
N GLY A 52 -1.83 -3.19 12.26
CA GLY A 52 -2.30 -2.15 11.38
C GLY A 52 -1.96 -0.76 11.88
N ILE A 53 -2.20 0.21 11.00
CA ILE A 53 -2.11 1.63 11.29
C ILE A 53 -3.38 2.35 10.87
N ALA A 54 -3.66 3.45 11.53
CA ALA A 54 -4.74 4.36 11.18
C ALA A 54 -4.29 5.81 11.34
N HIS A 55 -5.11 6.74 10.87
CA HIS A 55 -4.77 8.15 10.83
C HIS A 55 -3.39 8.40 10.22
N CYS A 56 -3.24 7.95 8.97
CA CYS A 56 -2.03 8.13 8.19
C CYS A 56 -2.42 8.53 6.77
N THR A 57 -1.80 9.58 6.26
CA THR A 57 -1.95 10.05 4.89
C THR A 57 -0.57 10.18 4.27
N PHE A 58 -0.40 9.71 3.06
CA PHE A 58 0.81 9.95 2.29
C PHE A 58 0.47 10.43 0.89
N TYR A 59 1.44 11.02 0.21
CA TYR A 59 1.28 11.57 -1.12
C TYR A 59 2.07 10.76 -2.13
N ILE A 60 1.39 10.31 -3.17
CA ILE A 60 2.04 9.60 -4.28
C ILE A 60 2.66 10.62 -5.24
N GLY A 61 3.79 10.25 -5.80
CA GLY A 61 4.57 11.12 -6.69
C GLY A 61 5.71 10.36 -7.35
N GLY A 62 6.81 11.07 -7.61
CA GLY A 62 7.98 10.48 -8.24
C GLY A 62 7.75 10.06 -9.69
N THR A 63 8.73 9.39 -10.29
CA THR A 63 8.73 9.00 -11.71
C THR A 63 7.67 7.97 -12.06
N ALA A 64 7.29 7.10 -11.10
CA ALA A 64 6.26 6.08 -11.30
C ALA A 64 4.87 6.71 -11.54
N MET A 65 4.59 7.88 -10.94
CA MET A 65 3.31 8.58 -11.04
C MET A 65 3.37 9.80 -11.98
N ARG A 66 4.55 10.24 -12.32
CA ARG A 66 4.82 11.41 -13.18
C ARG A 66 5.75 10.98 -14.33
N PRO A 67 5.23 10.24 -15.32
CA PRO A 67 6.03 9.88 -16.48
C PRO A 67 6.62 11.14 -17.10
N PHE A 68 7.84 11.02 -17.61
CA PHE A 68 8.59 12.12 -18.25
C PHE A 68 9.05 13.25 -17.33
N SER A 69 8.90 13.11 -16.00
CA SER A 69 9.28 14.16 -15.03
C SER A 69 10.79 14.39 -14.90
N THR A 70 11.61 13.47 -15.37
CA THR A 70 13.08 13.56 -15.32
C THR A 70 13.70 14.29 -16.50
N GLY A 71 12.90 14.76 -17.48
CA GLY A 71 13.37 15.34 -18.73
C GLY A 71 13.98 14.32 -19.71
N ASN A 72 14.07 13.05 -19.32
CA ASN A 72 14.58 11.98 -20.17
C ASN A 72 13.43 11.04 -20.57
N ILE A 73 12.78 11.37 -21.67
CA ILE A 73 11.61 10.61 -22.20
C ILE A 73 11.92 9.14 -22.49
N ASN A 74 13.18 8.81 -22.73
CA ASN A 74 13.59 7.45 -23.06
C ASN A 74 13.66 6.52 -21.84
N GLN A 75 13.57 7.04 -20.62
CA GLN A 75 13.70 6.29 -19.38
C GLN A 75 12.38 6.14 -18.62
N SER A 76 11.30 6.72 -19.12
CA SER A 76 10.02 6.73 -18.41
C SER A 76 9.06 5.71 -19.01
N ALA A 77 8.82 4.63 -18.28
CA ALA A 77 7.67 3.77 -18.53
C ALA A 77 6.40 4.43 -17.97
N ILE A 78 5.29 4.31 -18.68
CA ILE A 78 3.98 4.75 -18.22
C ILE A 78 3.32 3.57 -17.52
N ASN A 79 2.83 3.78 -16.30
CA ASN A 79 1.99 2.81 -15.61
C ASN A 79 0.69 2.61 -16.41
N ALA A 80 0.23 1.37 -16.57
CA ALA A 80 -0.98 1.04 -17.31
C ALA A 80 -2.21 1.79 -16.78
N ASP A 81 -2.37 1.90 -15.45
CA ASP A 81 -3.46 2.64 -14.84
C ASP A 81 -3.46 4.12 -15.24
N ILE A 82 -2.28 4.76 -15.30
CA ILE A 82 -2.15 6.14 -15.78
C ILE A 82 -2.52 6.21 -17.27
N TYR A 83 -2.00 5.30 -18.09
CA TYR A 83 -2.27 5.29 -19.52
C TYR A 83 -3.77 5.18 -19.83
N ASP A 84 -4.48 4.35 -19.10
CA ASP A 84 -5.90 4.08 -19.29
C ASP A 84 -6.80 5.23 -18.77
N HIS A 85 -6.36 5.95 -17.75
CA HIS A 85 -7.18 6.96 -17.06
C HIS A 85 -6.62 8.39 -17.17
N VAL A 86 -5.70 8.65 -18.08
CA VAL A 86 -5.15 9.99 -18.31
C VAL A 86 -6.00 10.77 -19.32
N TRP A 87 -6.12 12.07 -19.09
CA TRP A 87 -6.73 12.97 -20.06
C TRP A 87 -5.88 13.05 -21.35
N LYS A 88 -6.50 12.87 -22.52
CA LYS A 88 -5.83 12.93 -23.83
C LYS A 88 -6.69 13.70 -24.82
N THR A 89 -6.05 14.41 -25.75
CA THR A 89 -6.74 15.09 -26.85
C THR A 89 -7.40 14.09 -27.82
N THR A 90 -6.95 12.84 -27.84
CA THR A 90 -7.49 11.75 -28.68
C THR A 90 -8.66 11.02 -28.03
N ASN A 91 -8.95 11.25 -26.76
CA ASN A 91 -10.08 10.66 -26.05
C ASN A 91 -11.41 11.32 -26.49
N THR A 92 -12.51 10.57 -26.32
CA THR A 92 -13.84 11.17 -26.41
C THR A 92 -14.11 12.09 -25.21
N PRO A 93 -15.09 13.01 -25.31
CA PRO A 93 -15.49 13.85 -24.17
C PRO A 93 -15.83 13.03 -22.91
N GLU A 94 -16.54 11.91 -23.08
CA GLU A 94 -16.94 11.01 -22.00
C GLU A 94 -15.73 10.34 -21.34
N GLN A 95 -14.76 9.90 -22.15
CA GLN A 95 -13.50 9.34 -21.65
C GLN A 95 -12.69 10.37 -20.86
N ASN A 96 -12.65 11.63 -21.34
CA ASN A 96 -11.96 12.70 -20.65
C ASN A 96 -12.68 13.16 -19.37
N LEU A 97 -14.00 13.06 -19.29
CA LEU A 97 -14.76 13.28 -18.05
C LEU A 97 -14.50 12.19 -17.01
N ALA A 98 -14.25 10.96 -17.44
CA ALA A 98 -13.90 9.85 -16.59
C ALA A 98 -12.38 9.79 -16.25
N ALA A 99 -11.55 10.63 -16.87
CA ALA A 99 -10.12 10.66 -16.64
C ALA A 99 -9.81 11.10 -15.21
N TYR A 100 -9.02 10.31 -14.52
CA TYR A 100 -8.59 10.58 -13.14
C TYR A 100 -7.24 11.30 -13.07
N TYR A 101 -6.39 11.12 -14.09
CA TYR A 101 -5.09 11.77 -14.16
C TYR A 101 -5.12 12.94 -15.16
N PRO A 102 -4.41 14.04 -14.86
CA PRO A 102 -4.29 15.17 -15.78
C PRO A 102 -3.51 14.76 -17.03
N ARG A 103 -3.50 15.62 -18.03
CA ARG A 103 -2.66 15.42 -19.20
C ARG A 103 -1.20 15.23 -18.83
N LEU A 104 -0.52 14.37 -19.56
CA LEU A 104 0.93 14.18 -19.41
C LEU A 104 1.68 15.38 -19.97
N SER A 105 2.75 15.76 -19.31
CA SER A 105 3.65 16.82 -19.75
C SER A 105 5.10 16.46 -19.43
N GLU A 106 6.02 16.90 -20.29
CA GLU A 106 7.45 16.76 -20.03
C GLU A 106 7.89 17.66 -18.86
N ALA A 107 9.00 17.33 -18.22
CA ALA A 107 9.60 18.19 -17.21
C ALA A 107 9.89 19.59 -17.76
N GLY A 108 9.36 20.62 -17.10
CA GLY A 108 9.45 22.02 -17.56
C GLY A 108 8.51 22.36 -18.69
N GLY A 109 7.75 21.40 -19.26
CA GLY A 109 6.73 21.68 -20.27
C GLY A 109 5.49 22.36 -19.70
N GLU A 110 4.61 22.81 -20.60
CA GLU A 110 3.38 23.48 -20.24
C GLU A 110 2.51 22.61 -19.34
N GLY A 111 2.05 23.17 -18.22
CA GLY A 111 1.23 22.46 -17.23
C GLY A 111 2.01 21.55 -16.27
N SER A 112 3.31 21.28 -16.49
CA SER A 112 4.07 20.36 -15.63
C SER A 112 4.17 20.87 -14.20
N THR A 113 4.44 22.14 -14.00
CA THR A 113 4.52 22.75 -12.65
C THR A 113 3.18 22.74 -11.95
N ASN A 114 2.10 23.04 -12.68
CA ASN A 114 0.74 23.02 -12.15
C ASN A 114 0.32 21.61 -11.75
N ASN A 115 0.42 20.64 -12.66
CA ASN A 115 -0.07 19.27 -12.45
C ASN A 115 0.73 18.50 -11.40
N ASN A 116 1.93 18.98 -11.05
CA ASN A 116 2.83 18.32 -10.11
C ASN A 116 2.78 18.87 -8.68
N GLN A 117 1.85 19.80 -8.38
CA GLN A 117 1.66 20.28 -7.02
C GLN A 117 1.07 19.19 -6.11
N THR A 118 1.48 19.21 -4.83
CA THR A 118 0.85 18.39 -3.81
C THR A 118 -0.61 18.79 -3.63
N SER A 119 -1.51 17.84 -3.77
CA SER A 119 -2.96 18.11 -3.77
C SER A 119 -3.76 16.86 -3.38
N THR A 120 -5.07 16.98 -3.32
CA THR A 120 -5.98 15.85 -3.12
C THR A 120 -5.82 14.78 -4.21
N LEU A 121 -5.39 15.15 -5.41
CA LEU A 121 -5.11 14.20 -6.50
C LEU A 121 -4.01 13.19 -6.13
N THR A 122 -2.99 13.63 -5.41
CA THR A 122 -1.84 12.81 -5.02
C THR A 122 -1.99 12.21 -3.60
N MET A 123 -2.98 12.69 -2.84
CA MET A 123 -3.23 12.25 -1.48
C MET A 123 -3.80 10.82 -1.43
N ARG A 124 -3.27 10.00 -0.56
CA ARG A 124 -3.73 8.60 -0.37
C ARG A 124 -3.92 8.29 1.10
N ASP A 125 -4.95 7.48 1.35
CA ASP A 125 -5.23 6.92 2.67
C ASP A 125 -4.22 5.81 2.97
N GLY A 126 -3.36 6.03 3.96
CA GLY A 126 -2.30 5.11 4.36
C GLY A 126 -2.74 4.00 5.32
N ARG A 127 -4.01 3.97 5.72
CA ARG A 127 -4.53 2.93 6.62
C ARG A 127 -4.37 1.54 6.03
N PHE A 128 -3.97 0.60 6.87
CA PHE A 128 -4.04 -0.82 6.52
C PHE A 128 -4.21 -1.69 7.77
N LEU A 129 -4.67 -2.91 7.55
CA LEU A 129 -4.63 -4.03 8.49
C LEU A 129 -3.97 -5.20 7.79
N ARG A 130 -2.99 -5.84 8.43
CA ARG A 130 -2.23 -6.97 7.88
C ARG A 130 -2.27 -8.16 8.81
N LEU A 131 -2.51 -9.35 8.24
CA LEU A 131 -2.21 -10.61 8.90
C LEU A 131 -0.68 -10.81 8.84
N LYS A 132 -0.01 -10.36 9.90
CA LYS A 132 1.46 -10.38 10.01
C LYS A 132 2.00 -11.78 10.16
N ASN A 133 1.41 -12.55 11.06
CA ASN A 133 1.81 -13.93 11.32
C ASN A 133 0.57 -14.80 11.43
N PHE A 134 0.64 -15.96 10.83
CA PHE A 134 -0.33 -17.03 10.99
C PHE A 134 0.42 -18.34 11.15
N GLU A 135 0.00 -19.15 12.11
CA GLU A 135 0.58 -20.46 12.33
C GLU A 135 -0.53 -21.45 12.69
N ILE A 136 -0.46 -22.64 12.11
CA ILE A 136 -1.27 -23.79 12.49
C ILE A 136 -0.34 -24.95 12.81
N GLY A 137 -0.50 -25.52 13.98
CA GLY A 137 0.29 -26.63 14.49
C GLY A 137 -0.56 -27.84 14.83
N TYR A 138 0.07 -29.01 14.74
CA TYR A 138 -0.50 -30.26 15.19
C TYR A 138 0.50 -30.98 16.09
N THR A 139 0.12 -31.23 17.34
CA THR A 139 0.93 -31.99 18.30
C THR A 139 0.52 -33.47 18.23
N ILE A 140 1.47 -34.34 17.92
CA ILE A 140 1.21 -35.78 17.85
C ILE A 140 0.80 -36.30 19.23
N PRO A 141 -0.34 -37.02 19.35
CA PRO A 141 -0.78 -37.59 20.61
C PRO A 141 0.24 -38.50 21.23
N LYS A 142 0.40 -38.46 22.57
CA LYS A 142 1.36 -39.26 23.29
C LYS A 142 1.22 -40.76 23.04
N SER A 143 0.00 -41.25 22.87
CA SER A 143 -0.29 -42.64 22.57
C SER A 143 0.43 -43.19 21.32
N ILE A 144 0.72 -42.31 20.35
CA ILE A 144 1.48 -42.69 19.15
C ILE A 144 2.98 -42.75 19.43
N LEU A 145 3.45 -41.94 20.37
CA LEU A 145 4.87 -41.79 20.70
C LEU A 145 5.37 -42.74 21.79
N GLU A 146 4.46 -43.42 22.51
CA GLU A 146 4.79 -44.29 23.67
C GLU A 146 5.84 -45.36 23.39
N LYS A 147 5.96 -45.83 22.15
CA LYS A 147 6.93 -46.82 21.73
C LYS A 147 8.24 -46.25 21.23
N THR A 148 8.40 -44.91 21.33
CA THR A 148 9.58 -44.21 20.86
C THR A 148 10.29 -43.51 22.02
N PHE A 149 11.53 -43.05 21.79
CA PHE A 149 12.26 -42.23 22.76
C PHE A 149 11.86 -40.72 22.69
N ILE A 150 10.86 -40.37 21.87
CA ILE A 150 10.43 -39.01 21.67
C ILE A 150 9.29 -38.69 22.65
N LYS A 151 9.47 -37.68 23.47
CA LYS A 151 8.48 -37.24 24.47
C LYS A 151 7.32 -36.43 23.87
N SER A 152 7.61 -35.66 22.83
CA SER A 152 6.60 -34.82 22.18
C SER A 152 7.08 -34.44 20.78
N THR A 153 6.18 -34.40 19.83
CA THR A 153 6.41 -33.90 18.47
C THR A 153 5.30 -32.99 18.03
N ARG A 154 5.64 -31.80 17.53
CA ARG A 154 4.71 -30.86 16.94
C ARG A 154 5.17 -30.52 15.52
N ILE A 155 4.27 -30.67 14.55
CA ILE A 155 4.45 -30.24 13.16
C ILE A 155 3.65 -28.97 12.99
N TYR A 156 4.21 -27.97 12.31
CA TYR A 156 3.48 -26.73 12.08
C TYR A 156 3.77 -26.15 10.70
N VAL A 157 2.82 -25.35 10.23
CA VAL A 157 2.95 -24.49 9.06
C VAL A 157 2.71 -23.07 9.50
N SER A 158 3.59 -22.18 9.14
CA SER A 158 3.43 -20.75 9.43
C SER A 158 3.62 -19.91 8.17
N GLY A 159 3.07 -18.71 8.22
CA GLY A 159 3.24 -17.74 7.17
C GLY A 159 3.31 -16.33 7.72
N SER A 160 4.06 -15.46 7.06
CA SER A 160 4.14 -14.05 7.40
C SER A 160 3.70 -13.15 6.26
N ASN A 161 3.12 -11.98 6.60
CA ASN A 161 2.61 -10.97 5.66
C ASN A 161 1.58 -11.52 4.66
N LEU A 162 0.68 -12.39 5.10
CA LEU A 162 -0.18 -13.18 4.22
C LEU A 162 -1.27 -12.36 3.54
N LEU A 163 -1.96 -11.51 4.28
CA LEU A 163 -3.09 -10.71 3.82
C LEU A 163 -2.92 -9.26 4.23
N THR A 164 -3.24 -8.35 3.31
CA THR A 164 -3.24 -6.91 3.59
C THR A 164 -4.57 -6.31 3.15
N PHE A 165 -5.27 -5.68 4.08
CA PHE A 165 -6.50 -4.95 3.86
C PHE A 165 -6.20 -3.46 3.87
N SER A 166 -6.30 -2.81 2.71
CA SER A 166 -6.07 -1.38 2.54
C SER A 166 -6.92 -0.85 1.38
N LYS A 167 -7.27 0.43 1.43
CA LYS A 167 -7.86 1.13 0.29
C LYS A 167 -6.82 1.41 -0.80
N PHE A 168 -5.57 1.58 -0.40
CA PHE A 168 -4.47 1.79 -1.32
C PHE A 168 -4.06 0.46 -2.00
N LYS A 169 -3.94 0.45 -3.34
CA LYS A 169 -3.74 -0.76 -4.13
C LYS A 169 -2.56 -0.72 -5.11
N LEU A 170 -1.89 0.43 -5.25
CA LEU A 170 -0.81 0.57 -6.23
C LEU A 170 0.45 -0.21 -5.82
N TRP A 171 0.81 -0.18 -4.54
CA TRP A 171 1.91 -0.95 -3.95
C TRP A 171 1.63 -1.24 -2.48
N ASP A 172 2.60 -1.79 -1.77
CA ASP A 172 2.40 -2.14 -0.36
C ASP A 172 2.27 -0.89 0.52
N PRO A 173 1.15 -0.70 1.23
CA PRO A 173 0.92 0.50 2.04
C PRO A 173 1.87 0.64 3.24
N GLU A 174 2.45 -0.47 3.73
CA GLU A 174 3.38 -0.45 4.87
C GLU A 174 4.71 0.24 4.52
N THR A 175 5.07 0.28 3.25
CA THR A 175 6.30 0.95 2.83
C THR A 175 6.25 2.46 2.97
N GLY A 176 5.05 3.07 2.97
CA GLY A 176 4.87 4.52 2.98
C GLY A 176 5.56 5.23 1.80
N SER A 177 5.92 4.48 0.75
CA SER A 177 6.61 5.02 -0.41
C SER A 177 5.74 6.00 -1.19
N SER A 178 6.35 7.09 -1.66
CA SER A 178 5.66 8.02 -2.56
C SER A 178 5.63 7.55 -4.01
N ASP A 179 6.54 6.69 -4.41
CA ASP A 179 6.76 6.28 -5.81
C ASP A 179 6.73 4.76 -6.04
N GLY A 180 6.57 3.97 -4.97
CA GLY A 180 6.61 2.52 -5.05
C GLY A 180 8.00 1.91 -5.24
N GLY A 181 9.06 2.72 -5.19
CA GLY A 181 10.46 2.28 -5.39
C GLY A 181 11.06 1.49 -4.22
N ILE A 182 10.30 1.29 -3.14
CA ILE A 182 10.76 0.52 -1.97
C ILE A 182 10.34 -0.93 -2.13
N TYR A 183 11.27 -1.84 -1.83
CA TYR A 183 11.00 -3.28 -1.87
C TYR A 183 9.93 -3.66 -0.83
N PRO A 184 8.82 -4.31 -1.24
CA PRO A 184 7.74 -4.63 -0.33
C PRO A 184 8.10 -5.76 0.63
N PRO A 185 7.46 -5.84 1.82
CA PRO A 185 7.61 -6.97 2.73
C PRO A 185 7.25 -8.29 2.03
N LEU A 186 8.15 -9.26 2.12
CA LEU A 186 7.95 -10.57 1.50
C LEU A 186 6.87 -11.37 2.23
N ARG A 187 6.14 -12.14 1.45
CA ARG A 187 5.27 -13.19 1.95
C ARG A 187 6.09 -14.46 2.10
N VAL A 188 6.21 -14.99 3.32
CA VAL A 188 7.04 -16.16 3.62
C VAL A 188 6.15 -17.27 4.17
N PHE A 189 6.41 -18.50 3.71
CA PHE A 189 5.79 -19.71 4.23
C PHE A 189 6.87 -20.62 4.80
N THR A 190 6.61 -21.19 5.96
CA THR A 190 7.54 -22.06 6.67
C THR A 190 6.82 -23.33 7.11
N ILE A 191 7.48 -24.46 6.92
CA ILE A 191 7.05 -25.74 7.51
C ILE A 191 8.12 -26.11 8.54
N GLY A 192 7.71 -26.45 9.75
CA GLY A 192 8.61 -26.80 10.82
C GLY A 192 8.18 -28.02 11.62
N LEU A 193 9.15 -28.61 12.30
CA LEU A 193 8.97 -29.73 13.20
C LEU A 193 9.74 -29.47 14.48
N ASN A 194 9.06 -29.59 15.61
CA ASN A 194 9.66 -29.53 16.94
C ASN A 194 9.56 -30.92 17.58
N ALA A 195 10.69 -31.53 17.94
CA ALA A 195 10.74 -32.78 18.65
C ALA A 195 11.47 -32.62 20.01
N LYS A 196 10.92 -33.20 21.07
CA LYS A 196 11.54 -33.26 22.39
C LYS A 196 11.85 -34.73 22.70
N PHE A 197 13.07 -34.94 23.13
CA PHE A 197 13.59 -36.26 23.53
C PHE A 197 13.66 -36.42 25.05
#